data_19d422d915957142dcf45601470cabd7
#
_entry.id   19d422d915957142dcf45601470cabd7
#
_cell.length_a   1.000
_cell.length_b   1.000
_cell.length_c   1.000
_cell.angle_alpha   90.00
_cell.angle_beta   90.00
_cell.angle_gamma   90.00
#
_symmetry.space_group_name_H-M   'P 1'
#
loop_
_entity.id
_entity.type
_entity.pdbx_description
1 polymer ?
#
loop_
_entity_poly.entity_id
_entity_poly.type
_entity_poly.pdbx_seq_one_letter_code
_entity_poly.pdbx_strand_id
1 'polypeptide(L)'
;MYSFTPTDEQRALQQEIKAFAAAHLSGGEELRDREQRFDRALWERCGSIGLPGLAIPEEYGGRGLDALSTLLALEALGYASKDNGLNFAISAHLLACAVPLWLHGSEALKAEYLPKLCDGTWIAANAMSEPASGSDAFNMQTLAVAAAGGFHITGTKSFVSNGPVADAVLLYAATDPSRGFLGGITAFWLDRRVHDFTVGPPLDKAGLRSSPLGSLFFDHTWVGKEYMVGREGRGAMLFNQSMEWERTCLGGCHLGNMQRLLEMAAKLLKTRSALGQSEQQASSFQLAELQVRLEAARLLAYAAAWKMTQGRNAAKEAAMAKLGVSELYKTMTLKIETLFRSFGYNEPDAERSQRDALSSTVYSGTSEMQKTIIAQGMGL
;
A
#
# COMPACT_ATOMS: atom_id res chain seq x y z
N MET A 1 14.73 -18.40 15.63
CA MET A 1 15.78 -18.39 14.56
C MET A 1 15.10 -17.92 13.30
N TYR A 2 15.68 -16.99 12.56
CA TYR A 2 15.12 -16.58 11.27
C TYR A 2 15.19 -17.75 10.30
N SER A 3 14.06 -18.10 9.67
CA SER A 3 14.07 -18.96 8.49
C SER A 3 13.98 -18.08 7.27
N PHE A 4 14.96 -18.16 6.37
CA PHE A 4 14.99 -17.43 5.11
C PHE A 4 14.37 -18.21 3.95
N THR A 5 13.92 -19.43 4.22
CA THR A 5 13.29 -20.29 3.22
C THR A 5 11.77 -20.28 3.42
N PRO A 6 10.99 -19.83 2.43
CA PRO A 6 9.54 -19.94 2.49
C PRO A 6 9.10 -21.41 2.70
N THR A 7 8.03 -21.61 3.44
CA THR A 7 7.40 -22.94 3.61
C THR A 7 6.81 -23.43 2.28
N ASP A 8 6.44 -24.71 2.20
CA ASP A 8 5.79 -25.25 1.01
C ASP A 8 4.46 -24.57 0.72
N GLU A 9 3.69 -24.23 1.77
CA GLU A 9 2.45 -23.47 1.67
C GLU A 9 2.66 -22.06 1.14
N GLN A 10 3.69 -21.36 1.64
CA GLN A 10 4.06 -20.03 1.15
C GLN A 10 4.52 -20.06 -0.32
N ARG A 11 5.27 -21.09 -0.73
CA ARG A 11 5.64 -21.29 -2.14
C ARG A 11 4.43 -21.56 -3.03
N ALA A 12 3.50 -22.40 -2.57
CA ALA A 12 2.26 -22.68 -3.28
C ALA A 12 1.40 -21.42 -3.44
N LEU A 13 1.27 -20.62 -2.38
CA LEU A 13 0.58 -19.33 -2.42
C LEU A 13 1.21 -18.36 -3.45
N GLN A 14 2.54 -18.23 -3.45
CA GLN A 14 3.22 -17.39 -4.45
C GLN A 14 2.99 -17.87 -5.88
N GLN A 15 3.00 -19.20 -6.11
CA GLN A 15 2.73 -19.77 -7.44
C GLN A 15 1.27 -19.55 -7.88
N GLU A 16 0.32 -19.74 -7.00
CA GLU A 16 -1.10 -19.46 -7.23
C GLU A 16 -1.31 -18.02 -7.70
N ILE A 17 -0.77 -17.05 -6.94
CA ILE A 17 -0.92 -15.63 -7.25
C ILE A 17 -0.22 -15.25 -8.56
N LYS A 18 0.98 -15.78 -8.81
CA LYS A 18 1.69 -15.55 -10.08
C LYS A 18 0.93 -16.10 -11.28
N ALA A 19 0.40 -17.32 -11.17
CA ALA A 19 -0.38 -17.95 -12.23
C ALA A 19 -1.68 -17.15 -12.48
N PHE A 20 -2.39 -16.76 -11.45
CA PHE A 20 -3.59 -15.94 -11.56
C PHE A 20 -3.29 -14.59 -12.22
N ALA A 21 -2.28 -13.86 -11.76
CA ALA A 21 -1.96 -12.55 -12.30
C ALA A 21 -1.53 -12.63 -13.78
N ALA A 22 -0.74 -13.64 -14.14
CA ALA A 22 -0.36 -13.86 -15.54
C ALA A 22 -1.56 -14.16 -16.44
N ALA A 23 -2.56 -14.93 -15.95
CA ALA A 23 -3.73 -15.31 -16.72
C ALA A 23 -4.80 -14.20 -16.79
N HIS A 24 -4.97 -13.39 -15.73
CA HIS A 24 -6.15 -12.54 -15.57
C HIS A 24 -5.86 -11.05 -15.41
N LEU A 25 -4.62 -10.64 -15.08
CA LEU A 25 -4.26 -9.24 -14.85
C LEU A 25 -3.33 -8.66 -15.92
N SER A 26 -2.95 -9.45 -16.93
CA SER A 26 -2.06 -9.03 -18.00
C SER A 26 -2.83 -8.38 -19.17
N GLY A 27 -2.23 -7.34 -19.76
CA GLY A 27 -2.73 -6.62 -20.93
C GLY A 27 -3.51 -5.36 -20.59
N GLY A 28 -3.36 -4.34 -21.45
CA GLY A 28 -4.03 -3.06 -21.34
C GLY A 28 -3.48 -2.11 -20.26
N GLU A 29 -2.38 -2.45 -19.62
CA GLU A 29 -1.77 -1.63 -18.56
C GLU A 29 -1.35 -0.25 -19.08
N GLU A 30 -0.78 -0.19 -20.30
CA GLU A 30 -0.37 1.07 -20.94
C GLU A 30 -1.57 1.97 -21.24
N LEU A 31 -2.70 1.38 -21.66
CA LEU A 31 -3.92 2.13 -21.91
C LEU A 31 -4.51 2.67 -20.60
N ARG A 32 -4.60 1.85 -19.56
CA ARG A 32 -5.09 2.29 -18.25
C ARG A 32 -4.21 3.37 -17.64
N ASP A 33 -2.90 3.25 -17.76
CA ASP A 33 -1.95 4.27 -17.33
C ASP A 33 -2.16 5.59 -18.10
N ARG A 34 -2.20 5.54 -19.43
CA ARG A 34 -2.41 6.73 -20.27
C ARG A 34 -3.74 7.43 -19.98
N GLU A 35 -4.82 6.67 -19.83
CA GLU A 35 -6.17 7.18 -19.56
C GLU A 35 -6.44 7.48 -18.09
N GLN A 36 -5.50 7.17 -17.19
CA GLN A 36 -5.67 7.27 -15.73
C GLN A 36 -6.92 6.51 -15.25
N ARG A 37 -7.16 5.35 -15.83
CA ARG A 37 -8.40 4.60 -15.65
C ARG A 37 -8.22 3.46 -14.64
N PHE A 38 -8.98 3.54 -13.56
CA PHE A 38 -9.18 2.42 -12.67
C PHE A 38 -10.09 1.38 -13.33
N ASP A 39 -9.71 0.11 -13.25
CA ASP A 39 -10.47 -1.00 -13.85
C ASP A 39 -11.16 -1.83 -12.77
N ARG A 40 -12.45 -1.52 -12.55
CA ARG A 40 -13.27 -2.22 -11.55
C ARG A 40 -13.37 -3.73 -11.84
N ALA A 41 -13.40 -4.14 -13.10
CA ALA A 41 -13.48 -5.56 -13.45
C ALA A 41 -12.19 -6.32 -13.08
N LEU A 42 -11.02 -5.69 -13.22
CA LEU A 42 -9.75 -6.28 -12.73
C LEU A 42 -9.72 -6.34 -11.21
N TRP A 43 -10.23 -5.32 -10.53
CA TRP A 43 -10.39 -5.32 -9.08
C TRP A 43 -11.26 -6.48 -8.60
N GLU A 44 -12.43 -6.69 -9.19
CA GLU A 44 -13.36 -7.76 -8.85
C GLU A 44 -12.75 -9.16 -9.12
N ARG A 45 -11.96 -9.29 -10.19
CA ARG A 45 -11.15 -10.51 -10.40
C ARG A 45 -10.16 -10.75 -9.28
N CYS A 46 -9.48 -9.72 -8.78
CA CYS A 46 -8.60 -9.85 -7.62
C CYS A 46 -9.37 -10.30 -6.37
N GLY A 47 -10.61 -9.83 -6.21
CA GLY A 47 -11.52 -10.28 -5.14
C GLY A 47 -11.84 -11.78 -5.23
N SER A 48 -12.01 -12.34 -6.45
CA SER A 48 -12.37 -13.75 -6.65
C SER A 48 -11.34 -14.74 -6.08
N ILE A 49 -10.09 -14.33 -5.84
CA ILE A 49 -9.06 -15.13 -5.17
C ILE A 49 -8.67 -14.58 -3.79
N GLY A 50 -9.43 -13.62 -3.28
CA GLY A 50 -9.25 -13.07 -1.94
C GLY A 50 -8.03 -12.16 -1.78
N LEU A 51 -7.48 -11.55 -2.85
CA LEU A 51 -6.35 -10.61 -2.75
C LEU A 51 -6.64 -9.40 -1.86
N PRO A 52 -7.85 -8.77 -1.88
CA PRO A 52 -8.17 -7.67 -0.98
C PRO A 52 -8.31 -8.07 0.49
N GLY A 53 -8.43 -9.37 0.79
CA GLY A 53 -8.63 -9.93 2.11
C GLY A 53 -7.50 -10.82 2.65
N LEU A 54 -6.28 -10.77 2.07
CA LEU A 54 -5.18 -11.69 2.40
C LEU A 54 -4.94 -11.87 3.90
N ALA A 55 -4.87 -10.79 4.69
CA ALA A 55 -4.56 -10.82 6.11
C ALA A 55 -5.81 -10.97 7.01
N ILE A 56 -7.01 -10.86 6.46
CA ILE A 56 -8.26 -10.90 7.23
C ILE A 56 -8.62 -12.35 7.54
N PRO A 57 -9.08 -12.67 8.77
CA PRO A 57 -9.45 -14.02 9.13
C PRO A 57 -10.53 -14.63 8.22
N GLU A 58 -10.49 -15.96 8.08
CA GLU A 58 -11.44 -16.71 7.26
C GLU A 58 -12.90 -16.56 7.70
N GLU A 59 -13.13 -16.37 8.99
CA GLU A 59 -14.48 -16.11 9.55
C GLU A 59 -15.14 -14.86 9.00
N TYR A 60 -14.34 -13.89 8.49
CA TYR A 60 -14.80 -12.67 7.81
C TYR A 60 -14.59 -12.74 6.28
N GLY A 61 -14.34 -13.92 5.72
CA GLY A 61 -14.17 -14.12 4.28
C GLY A 61 -12.79 -13.81 3.73
N GLY A 62 -11.80 -13.56 4.60
CA GLY A 62 -10.40 -13.37 4.20
C GLY A 62 -9.63 -14.69 4.07
N ARG A 63 -8.31 -14.58 3.87
CA ARG A 63 -7.42 -15.76 3.73
C ARG A 63 -6.63 -16.09 5.00
N GLY A 64 -6.77 -15.33 6.08
CA GLY A 64 -6.15 -15.57 7.39
C GLY A 64 -4.62 -15.54 7.39
N LEU A 65 -3.97 -14.91 6.41
CA LEU A 65 -2.52 -14.92 6.28
C LEU A 65 -1.84 -14.04 7.33
N ASP A 66 -0.75 -14.51 7.88
CA ASP A 66 0.14 -13.70 8.72
C ASP A 66 0.87 -12.62 7.91
N ALA A 67 1.60 -11.73 8.58
CA ALA A 67 2.28 -10.61 7.93
C ALA A 67 3.35 -11.07 6.92
N LEU A 68 4.07 -12.17 7.22
CA LEU A 68 5.09 -12.68 6.30
C LEU A 68 4.45 -13.30 5.05
N SER A 69 3.42 -14.11 5.21
CA SER A 69 2.71 -14.72 4.09
C SER A 69 1.98 -13.67 3.26
N THR A 70 1.43 -12.62 3.88
CA THR A 70 0.85 -11.45 3.19
C THR A 70 1.90 -10.70 2.37
N LEU A 71 3.08 -10.45 2.93
CA LEU A 71 4.19 -9.80 2.20
C LEU A 71 4.62 -10.64 0.99
N LEU A 72 4.77 -11.96 1.15
CA LEU A 72 5.15 -12.89 0.08
C LEU A 72 4.09 -12.95 -1.03
N ALA A 73 2.81 -12.90 -0.66
CA ALA A 73 1.69 -12.83 -1.59
C ALA A 73 1.73 -11.54 -2.43
N LEU A 74 1.95 -10.38 -1.80
CA LEU A 74 2.07 -9.10 -2.47
C LEU A 74 3.35 -9.02 -3.33
N GLU A 75 4.44 -9.67 -2.93
CA GLU A 75 5.64 -9.78 -3.77
C GLU A 75 5.37 -10.61 -5.03
N ALA A 76 4.66 -11.72 -4.90
CA ALA A 76 4.25 -12.53 -6.05
C ALA A 76 3.32 -11.76 -7.01
N LEU A 77 2.38 -10.98 -6.46
CA LEU A 77 1.51 -10.09 -7.24
C LEU A 77 2.32 -9.05 -8.00
N GLY A 78 3.22 -8.31 -7.32
CA GLY A 78 4.06 -7.28 -7.94
C GLY A 78 5.03 -7.83 -9.00
N TYR A 79 5.46 -9.09 -8.85
CA TYR A 79 6.26 -9.77 -9.87
C TYR A 79 5.46 -10.08 -11.14
N ALA A 80 4.23 -10.57 -11.00
CA ALA A 80 3.45 -11.07 -12.13
C ALA A 80 2.52 -10.02 -12.77
N SER A 81 1.97 -9.12 -11.97
CA SER A 81 1.14 -8.00 -12.47
C SER A 81 1.99 -6.79 -12.81
N LYS A 82 1.80 -6.25 -14.03
CA LYS A 82 2.49 -5.03 -14.50
C LYS A 82 1.70 -3.75 -14.20
N ASP A 83 0.51 -3.86 -13.64
CA ASP A 83 -0.33 -2.72 -13.24
C ASP A 83 -0.03 -2.35 -11.79
N ASN A 84 1.02 -1.56 -11.58
CA ASN A 84 1.43 -1.14 -10.24
C ASN A 84 0.38 -0.27 -9.54
N GLY A 85 -0.48 0.43 -10.29
CA GLY A 85 -1.59 1.20 -9.73
C GLY A 85 -2.66 0.29 -9.13
N LEU A 86 -3.05 -0.79 -9.82
CA LEU A 86 -3.97 -1.81 -9.27
C LEU A 86 -3.35 -2.49 -8.04
N ASN A 87 -2.07 -2.90 -8.13
CA ASN A 87 -1.35 -3.53 -7.02
C ASN A 87 -1.32 -2.63 -5.78
N PHE A 88 -1.08 -1.32 -5.98
CA PHE A 88 -1.10 -0.32 -4.92
C PHE A 88 -2.52 -0.13 -4.34
N ALA A 89 -3.54 -0.04 -5.19
CA ALA A 89 -4.94 0.12 -4.77
C ALA A 89 -5.39 -1.03 -3.86
N ILE A 90 -5.05 -2.30 -4.22
CA ILE A 90 -5.31 -3.50 -3.41
C ILE A 90 -4.56 -3.42 -2.08
N SER A 91 -3.28 -3.07 -2.11
CA SER A 91 -2.46 -2.99 -0.90
C SER A 91 -2.96 -1.91 0.06
N ALA A 92 -3.32 -0.72 -0.44
CA ALA A 92 -3.86 0.37 0.37
C ALA A 92 -5.21 -0.01 1.01
N HIS A 93 -6.11 -0.64 0.25
CA HIS A 93 -7.38 -1.15 0.74
C HIS A 93 -7.17 -2.18 1.87
N LEU A 94 -6.34 -3.20 1.63
CA LEU A 94 -6.08 -4.27 2.59
C LEU A 94 -5.44 -3.73 3.86
N LEU A 95 -4.29 -3.05 3.71
CA LEU A 95 -3.39 -2.75 4.82
C LEU A 95 -3.82 -1.52 5.62
N ALA A 96 -4.37 -0.51 4.95
CA ALA A 96 -4.76 0.74 5.61
C ALA A 96 -6.26 0.84 5.94
N CYS A 97 -7.10 -0.10 5.49
CA CYS A 97 -8.55 -0.07 5.74
C CYS A 97 -9.07 -1.38 6.34
N ALA A 98 -8.93 -2.51 5.64
CA ALA A 98 -9.48 -3.79 6.09
C ALA A 98 -8.78 -4.28 7.38
N VAL A 99 -7.45 -4.22 7.44
CA VAL A 99 -6.68 -4.62 8.64
C VAL A 99 -7.05 -3.77 9.87
N PRO A 100 -7.08 -2.42 9.84
CA PRO A 100 -7.53 -1.62 10.96
C PRO A 100 -8.98 -1.91 11.39
N LEU A 101 -9.88 -2.13 10.45
CA LEU A 101 -11.26 -2.50 10.75
C LEU A 101 -11.33 -3.86 11.45
N TRP A 102 -10.57 -4.85 10.98
CA TRP A 102 -10.45 -6.15 11.65
C TRP A 102 -9.91 -6.03 13.07
N LEU A 103 -8.82 -5.28 13.26
CA LEU A 103 -8.17 -5.18 14.56
C LEU A 103 -8.98 -4.38 15.59
N HIS A 104 -9.75 -3.39 15.16
CA HIS A 104 -10.34 -2.38 16.06
C HIS A 104 -11.84 -2.15 15.87
N GLY A 105 -12.46 -2.63 14.80
CA GLY A 105 -13.90 -2.51 14.58
C GLY A 105 -14.71 -3.25 15.63
N SER A 106 -15.91 -2.78 15.91
CA SER A 106 -16.89 -3.58 16.65
C SER A 106 -17.25 -4.84 15.86
N GLU A 107 -17.74 -5.88 16.54
CA GLU A 107 -18.14 -7.12 15.85
C GLU A 107 -19.24 -6.84 14.79
N ALA A 108 -20.13 -5.88 15.05
CA ALA A 108 -21.13 -5.46 14.08
C ALA A 108 -20.50 -4.87 12.81
N LEU A 109 -19.50 -3.96 12.95
CA LEU A 109 -18.79 -3.40 11.80
C LEU A 109 -17.99 -4.47 11.05
N LYS A 110 -17.31 -5.35 11.76
CA LYS A 110 -16.54 -6.45 11.13
C LYS A 110 -17.44 -7.38 10.32
N ALA A 111 -18.54 -7.86 10.93
CA ALA A 111 -19.48 -8.76 10.30
C ALA A 111 -20.16 -8.16 9.06
N GLU A 112 -20.47 -6.87 9.10
CA GLU A 112 -21.14 -6.17 8.00
C GLU A 112 -20.21 -5.86 6.83
N TYR A 113 -18.95 -5.42 7.12
CA TYR A 113 -18.10 -4.83 6.09
C TYR A 113 -16.95 -5.71 5.64
N LEU A 114 -16.30 -6.49 6.53
CA LEU A 114 -15.12 -7.26 6.15
C LEU A 114 -15.38 -8.27 5.02
N PRO A 115 -16.51 -9.02 4.99
CA PRO A 115 -16.78 -9.93 3.88
C PRO A 115 -16.79 -9.23 2.52
N LYS A 116 -17.43 -8.06 2.44
CA LYS A 116 -17.52 -7.25 1.21
C LYS A 116 -16.18 -6.64 0.79
N LEU A 117 -15.29 -6.37 1.76
CA LEU A 117 -13.93 -5.92 1.49
C LEU A 117 -13.07 -7.07 0.98
N CYS A 118 -13.19 -8.26 1.56
CA CYS A 118 -12.39 -9.42 1.21
C CYS A 118 -12.71 -9.98 -0.17
N ASP A 119 -13.99 -10.01 -0.55
CA ASP A 119 -14.45 -10.51 -1.85
C ASP A 119 -14.32 -9.48 -3.00
N GLY A 120 -13.92 -8.23 -2.66
CA GLY A 120 -13.71 -7.15 -3.62
C GLY A 120 -15.01 -6.49 -4.11
N THR A 121 -16.18 -6.84 -3.59
CA THR A 121 -17.44 -6.14 -3.93
C THR A 121 -17.41 -4.69 -3.47
N TRP A 122 -16.67 -4.41 -2.39
CA TRP A 122 -16.44 -3.06 -1.88
C TRP A 122 -14.98 -2.66 -1.91
N ILE A 123 -14.77 -1.36 -2.17
CA ILE A 123 -13.45 -0.70 -2.09
C ILE A 123 -13.45 0.22 -0.88
N ALA A 124 -12.41 0.12 -0.05
CA ALA A 124 -12.20 1.05 1.05
C ALA A 124 -11.04 2.01 0.79
N ALA A 125 -11.16 3.21 1.35
CA ALA A 125 -10.16 4.28 1.32
C ALA A 125 -9.79 4.73 2.73
N ASN A 126 -8.52 5.08 2.95
CA ASN A 126 -8.02 5.64 4.20
C ASN A 126 -7.91 7.16 4.09
N ALA A 127 -8.64 7.89 4.91
CA ALA A 127 -8.74 9.34 4.88
C ALA A 127 -8.08 9.98 6.12
N MET A 128 -6.74 10.07 6.06
CA MET A 128 -5.92 10.69 7.12
C MET A 128 -5.43 12.07 6.75
N SER A 129 -4.76 12.21 5.61
CA SER A 129 -4.06 13.44 5.19
C SER A 129 -5.02 14.57 4.86
N GLU A 130 -4.58 15.80 5.09
CA GLU A 130 -5.31 17.04 4.82
C GLU A 130 -4.48 18.01 3.97
N PRO A 131 -5.06 19.05 3.37
CA PRO A 131 -4.31 20.03 2.58
C PRO A 131 -3.16 20.69 3.36
N ALA A 132 -3.34 20.94 4.65
CA ALA A 132 -2.36 21.58 5.54
C ALA A 132 -1.58 20.59 6.41
N SER A 133 -1.90 19.29 6.40
CA SER A 133 -1.35 18.30 7.33
C SER A 133 -1.04 16.99 6.61
N GLY A 134 0.21 16.80 6.21
CA GLY A 134 0.74 15.58 5.60
C GLY A 134 1.57 14.75 6.60
N SER A 135 2.87 15.06 6.74
CA SER A 135 3.75 14.36 7.68
C SER A 135 3.38 14.63 9.14
N ASP A 136 2.86 15.82 9.44
CA ASP A 136 2.27 16.18 10.74
C ASP A 136 0.79 15.74 10.79
N ALA A 137 0.56 14.45 10.59
CA ALA A 137 -0.77 13.87 10.38
C ALA A 137 -1.71 14.03 11.58
N PHE A 138 -1.17 14.28 12.77
CA PHE A 138 -1.94 14.42 14.00
C PHE A 138 -2.36 15.86 14.33
N ASN A 139 -1.86 16.84 13.59
CA ASN A 139 -2.29 18.24 13.64
C ASN A 139 -3.39 18.50 12.59
N MET A 140 -4.47 17.74 12.67
CA MET A 140 -5.55 17.77 11.67
C MET A 140 -6.60 18.84 11.98
N GLN A 141 -7.20 19.35 10.89
CA GLN A 141 -8.24 20.37 10.93
C GLN A 141 -9.66 19.79 10.82
N THR A 142 -9.79 18.54 10.33
CA THR A 142 -11.10 17.86 10.27
C THR A 142 -11.59 17.60 11.70
N LEU A 143 -12.74 18.19 12.05
CA LEU A 143 -13.34 18.12 13.36
C LEU A 143 -14.52 17.16 13.39
N ALA A 144 -14.67 16.41 14.48
CA ALA A 144 -15.83 15.62 14.83
C ALA A 144 -16.44 16.15 16.12
N VAL A 145 -17.47 16.98 15.99
CA VAL A 145 -18.15 17.62 17.11
C VAL A 145 -19.21 16.67 17.65
N ALA A 146 -19.10 16.33 18.94
CA ALA A 146 -20.04 15.42 19.59
C ALA A 146 -21.48 15.99 19.62
N ALA A 147 -22.45 15.13 19.32
CA ALA A 147 -23.88 15.40 19.38
C ALA A 147 -24.64 14.20 19.96
N ALA A 148 -25.96 14.33 20.20
CA ALA A 148 -26.75 13.23 20.74
C ALA A 148 -26.67 11.98 19.82
N GLY A 149 -26.08 10.91 20.31
CA GLY A 149 -25.97 9.63 19.59
C GLY A 149 -24.79 9.50 18.61
N GLY A 150 -24.01 10.57 18.38
CA GLY A 150 -22.89 10.51 17.38
C GLY A 150 -22.09 11.80 17.29
N PHE A 151 -21.65 12.10 16.06
CA PHE A 151 -20.78 13.22 15.77
C PHE A 151 -21.18 13.91 14.46
N HIS A 152 -21.02 15.22 14.39
CA HIS A 152 -21.02 15.97 13.14
C HIS A 152 -19.58 16.20 12.70
N ILE A 153 -19.24 15.73 11.50
CA ILE A 153 -17.89 15.83 10.96
C ILE A 153 -17.82 16.91 9.89
N THR A 154 -16.86 17.82 10.04
CA THR A 154 -16.59 18.90 9.08
C THR A 154 -15.12 18.99 8.79
N GLY A 155 -14.74 19.03 7.51
CA GLY A 155 -13.35 19.15 7.06
C GLY A 155 -13.09 18.62 5.68
N THR A 156 -11.82 18.56 5.31
CA THR A 156 -11.36 18.10 3.99
C THR A 156 -10.21 17.12 4.14
N LYS A 157 -10.31 15.98 3.48
CA LYS A 157 -9.22 15.02 3.36
C LYS A 157 -8.66 15.05 1.93
N SER A 158 -7.33 15.04 1.81
CA SER A 158 -6.60 15.12 0.55
C SER A 158 -5.72 13.90 0.33
N PHE A 159 -5.40 13.64 -0.94
CA PHE A 159 -4.54 12.50 -1.32
C PHE A 159 -5.08 11.16 -0.81
N VAL A 160 -6.41 11.00 -0.84
CA VAL A 160 -7.08 9.77 -0.41
C VAL A 160 -7.00 8.73 -1.53
N SER A 161 -6.13 7.73 -1.36
CA SER A 161 -6.02 6.60 -2.28
C SER A 161 -7.32 5.81 -2.28
N ASN A 162 -7.78 5.40 -3.47
CA ASN A 162 -9.09 4.81 -3.72
C ASN A 162 -10.29 5.74 -3.45
N GLY A 163 -10.10 6.93 -2.86
CA GLY A 163 -11.18 7.84 -2.49
C GLY A 163 -12.24 8.08 -3.57
N PRO A 164 -11.86 8.34 -4.84
CA PRO A 164 -12.82 8.55 -5.93
C PRO A 164 -13.74 7.37 -6.23
N VAL A 165 -13.33 6.15 -5.91
CA VAL A 165 -14.07 4.90 -6.21
C VAL A 165 -14.48 4.13 -4.96
N ALA A 166 -14.21 4.67 -3.78
CA ALA A 166 -14.47 4.00 -2.51
C ALA A 166 -15.97 3.84 -2.22
N ASP A 167 -16.34 2.66 -1.74
CA ASP A 167 -17.66 2.35 -1.18
C ASP A 167 -17.69 2.65 0.33
N ALA A 168 -16.52 2.58 0.98
CA ALA A 168 -16.33 2.90 2.39
C ALA A 168 -15.06 3.70 2.65
N VAL A 169 -15.03 4.45 3.75
CA VAL A 169 -13.89 5.29 4.13
C VAL A 169 -13.57 5.10 5.62
N LEU A 170 -12.32 4.75 5.92
CA LEU A 170 -11.76 4.87 7.26
C LEU A 170 -11.27 6.31 7.45
N LEU A 171 -12.06 7.11 8.16
CA LEU A 171 -11.81 8.53 8.38
C LEU A 171 -11.22 8.77 9.78
N TYR A 172 -10.20 9.63 9.86
CA TYR A 172 -9.67 10.15 11.11
C TYR A 172 -10.06 11.62 11.28
N ALA A 173 -10.63 11.98 12.43
CA ALA A 173 -11.02 13.34 12.76
C ALA A 173 -10.68 13.69 14.21
N ALA A 174 -10.46 14.97 14.49
CA ALA A 174 -10.20 15.46 15.83
C ALA A 174 -11.52 15.57 16.61
N THR A 175 -11.64 14.81 17.69
CA THR A 175 -12.74 14.90 18.66
C THR A 175 -12.40 15.83 19.82
N ASP A 176 -11.09 16.00 20.12
CA ASP A 176 -10.58 16.97 21.08
C ASP A 176 -9.23 17.55 20.58
N PRO A 177 -9.25 18.66 19.82
CA PRO A 177 -8.04 19.26 19.28
C PRO A 177 -6.98 19.63 20.31
N SER A 178 -7.40 19.91 21.57
CA SER A 178 -6.48 20.29 22.64
C SER A 178 -5.54 19.15 23.06
N ARG A 179 -5.92 17.89 22.81
CA ARG A 179 -5.17 16.69 23.20
C ARG A 179 -4.29 16.13 22.07
N GLY A 180 -4.48 16.57 20.83
CA GLY A 180 -3.69 16.15 19.68
C GLY A 180 -3.48 14.62 19.61
N PHE A 181 -2.23 14.19 19.44
CA PHE A 181 -1.86 12.75 19.40
C PHE A 181 -2.27 11.97 20.65
N LEU A 182 -2.26 12.60 21.84
CA LEU A 182 -2.48 11.94 23.13
C LEU A 182 -3.98 11.81 23.48
N GLY A 183 -4.82 11.53 22.51
CA GLY A 183 -6.25 11.25 22.77
C GLY A 183 -7.22 12.24 22.12
N GLY A 184 -6.72 13.07 21.19
CA GLY A 184 -7.56 14.04 20.47
C GLY A 184 -8.18 13.52 19.20
N ILE A 185 -7.77 12.36 18.70
CA ILE A 185 -8.16 11.83 17.38
C ILE A 185 -8.99 10.57 17.53
N THR A 186 -10.06 10.49 16.75
CA THR A 186 -10.95 9.33 16.67
C THR A 186 -11.05 8.83 15.23
N ALA A 187 -11.19 7.52 15.06
CA ALA A 187 -11.37 6.88 13.77
C ALA A 187 -12.84 6.51 13.57
N PHE A 188 -13.37 6.73 12.37
CA PHE A 188 -14.73 6.47 11.98
C PHE A 188 -14.78 5.66 10.69
N TRP A 189 -15.72 4.70 10.61
CA TRP A 189 -16.02 3.97 9.39
C TRP A 189 -17.23 4.62 8.71
N LEU A 190 -17.03 5.14 7.51
CA LEU A 190 -18.09 5.77 6.74
C LEU A 190 -18.50 4.85 5.58
N ASP A 191 -19.78 4.54 5.52
CA ASP A 191 -20.41 3.86 4.38
C ASP A 191 -21.01 4.94 3.46
N ARG A 192 -20.60 4.98 2.19
CA ARG A 192 -21.03 5.99 1.22
C ARG A 192 -22.53 5.97 0.93
N ARG A 193 -23.22 4.87 1.24
CA ARG A 193 -24.69 4.76 1.08
C ARG A 193 -25.45 5.40 2.25
N VAL A 194 -24.79 5.57 3.39
CA VAL A 194 -25.40 6.03 4.66
C VAL A 194 -24.94 7.44 5.02
N HIS A 195 -23.67 7.75 4.77
CA HIS A 195 -23.07 9.01 5.20
C HIS A 195 -22.90 9.93 3.99
N ASP A 196 -23.38 11.16 4.13
CA ASP A 196 -23.28 12.18 3.08
C ASP A 196 -21.91 12.88 3.14
N PHE A 197 -21.10 12.68 2.12
CA PHE A 197 -19.85 13.40 1.89
C PHE A 197 -19.57 13.52 0.39
N THR A 198 -18.90 14.60 0.02
CA THR A 198 -18.59 14.88 -1.39
C THR A 198 -17.22 14.27 -1.77
N VAL A 199 -17.17 13.64 -2.93
CA VAL A 199 -15.94 13.09 -3.51
C VAL A 199 -15.47 14.03 -4.62
N GLY A 200 -14.21 14.51 -4.50
CA GLY A 200 -13.57 15.32 -5.53
C GLY A 200 -13.16 14.50 -6.76
N PRO A 201 -12.84 15.18 -7.87
CA PRO A 201 -12.34 14.51 -9.06
C PRO A 201 -10.99 13.82 -8.78
N PRO A 202 -10.67 12.75 -9.53
CA PRO A 202 -9.34 12.12 -9.46
C PRO A 202 -8.24 13.14 -9.81
N LEU A 203 -7.14 13.08 -9.06
CA LEU A 203 -5.96 13.92 -9.31
C LEU A 203 -5.14 13.34 -10.47
N ASP A 204 -4.63 14.21 -11.34
CA ASP A 204 -3.63 13.84 -12.35
C ASP A 204 -2.28 13.57 -11.67
N LYS A 205 -1.67 12.44 -11.99
CA LYS A 205 -0.45 11.95 -11.32
C LYS A 205 0.62 11.57 -12.33
N ALA A 206 1.88 11.72 -11.94
CA ALA A 206 3.01 11.24 -12.73
C ALA A 206 3.07 9.71 -12.84
N GLY A 207 2.77 9.00 -11.75
CA GLY A 207 2.78 7.53 -11.68
C GLY A 207 1.59 6.96 -10.91
N LEU A 208 1.48 5.63 -10.83
CA LEU A 208 0.35 4.90 -10.27
C LEU A 208 -0.98 5.40 -10.86
N ARG A 209 -1.00 5.70 -12.16
CA ARG A 209 -2.07 6.45 -12.81
C ARG A 209 -3.40 5.68 -12.86
N SER A 210 -3.35 4.36 -12.86
CA SER A 210 -4.53 3.49 -12.76
C SER A 210 -5.10 3.34 -11.33
N SER A 211 -4.39 3.83 -10.29
CA SER A 211 -4.90 3.91 -8.92
C SER A 211 -5.55 5.29 -8.70
N PRO A 212 -6.85 5.38 -8.40
CA PRO A 212 -7.50 6.67 -8.19
C PRO A 212 -7.03 7.30 -6.88
N LEU A 213 -6.81 8.62 -6.92
CA LEU A 213 -6.40 9.45 -5.79
C LEU A 213 -7.22 10.74 -5.83
N GLY A 214 -7.81 11.16 -4.73
CA GLY A 214 -8.64 12.36 -4.73
C GLY A 214 -8.83 12.96 -3.35
N SER A 215 -9.71 13.97 -3.27
CA SER A 215 -10.11 14.62 -2.02
C SER A 215 -11.52 14.21 -1.62
N LEU A 216 -11.78 14.21 -0.30
CA LEU A 216 -13.09 14.01 0.28
C LEU A 216 -13.46 15.24 1.12
N PHE A 217 -14.70 15.68 1.02
CA PHE A 217 -15.22 16.88 1.67
C PHE A 217 -16.39 16.51 2.58
N PHE A 218 -16.32 16.93 3.82
CA PHE A 218 -17.32 16.67 4.85
C PHE A 218 -17.91 18.01 5.31
N ASP A 219 -19.23 18.17 5.17
CA ASP A 219 -19.95 19.36 5.60
C ASP A 219 -21.06 18.93 6.56
N HIS A 220 -20.78 19.04 7.87
CA HIS A 220 -21.67 18.57 8.94
C HIS A 220 -22.16 17.12 8.74
N THR A 221 -21.33 16.25 8.15
CA THR A 221 -21.64 14.84 7.94
C THR A 221 -21.96 14.17 9.28
N TRP A 222 -23.17 13.68 9.42
CA TRP A 222 -23.60 12.94 10.62
C TRP A 222 -23.01 11.52 10.62
N VAL A 223 -22.41 11.12 11.74
CA VAL A 223 -21.86 9.76 11.95
C VAL A 223 -22.26 9.27 13.33
N GLY A 224 -23.05 8.20 13.40
CA GLY A 224 -23.45 7.56 14.64
C GLY A 224 -22.28 6.93 15.40
N LYS A 225 -22.41 6.79 16.71
CA LYS A 225 -21.38 6.15 17.57
C LYS A 225 -21.06 4.72 17.17
N GLU A 226 -22.01 4.02 16.60
CA GLU A 226 -21.86 2.64 16.09
C GLU A 226 -20.84 2.52 14.96
N TYR A 227 -20.55 3.61 14.25
CA TYR A 227 -19.53 3.68 13.19
C TYR A 227 -18.15 4.09 13.69
N MET A 228 -17.96 4.28 14.98
CA MET A 228 -16.63 4.55 15.54
C MET A 228 -15.78 3.28 15.51
N VAL A 229 -14.57 3.38 14.97
CA VAL A 229 -13.59 2.28 14.95
C VAL A 229 -12.71 2.40 16.18
N GLY A 230 -12.75 1.41 17.05
CA GLY A 230 -12.09 1.41 18.34
C GLY A 230 -12.84 2.24 19.39
N ARG A 231 -12.15 3.20 20.00
CA ARG A 231 -12.69 4.07 21.06
C ARG A 231 -12.35 5.52 20.76
N GLU A 232 -13.18 6.43 21.27
CA GLU A 232 -12.93 7.86 21.20
C GLU A 232 -11.54 8.21 21.73
N GLY A 233 -10.81 9.06 21.00
CA GLY A 233 -9.43 9.47 21.31
C GLY A 233 -8.36 8.42 21.03
N ARG A 234 -8.68 7.25 20.46
CA ARG A 234 -7.68 6.20 20.15
C ARG A 234 -7.28 6.14 18.68
N GLY A 235 -7.74 7.05 17.86
CA GLY A 235 -7.47 7.05 16.40
C GLY A 235 -5.98 7.13 16.05
N ALA A 236 -5.18 7.91 16.78
CA ALA A 236 -3.73 8.00 16.54
C ALA A 236 -3.01 6.66 16.79
N MET A 237 -3.39 5.93 17.85
CA MET A 237 -2.83 4.60 18.12
C MET A 237 -3.23 3.60 17.03
N LEU A 238 -4.50 3.61 16.63
CA LEU A 238 -5.04 2.76 15.57
C LEU A 238 -4.30 3.03 14.24
N PHE A 239 -4.12 4.29 13.88
CA PHE A 239 -3.36 4.68 12.70
C PHE A 239 -1.93 4.14 12.74
N ASN A 240 -1.20 4.29 13.86
CA ASN A 240 0.17 3.80 13.97
C ASN A 240 0.26 2.27 13.79
N GLN A 241 -0.70 1.50 14.33
CA GLN A 241 -0.75 0.06 14.15
C GLN A 241 -1.05 -0.33 12.70
N SER A 242 -1.94 0.39 12.01
CA SER A 242 -2.18 0.15 10.60
C SER A 242 -0.96 0.47 9.74
N MET A 243 -0.22 1.53 10.10
CA MET A 243 1.02 1.90 9.41
C MET A 243 2.14 0.86 9.61
N GLU A 244 2.14 0.11 10.68
CA GLU A 244 3.09 -0.99 10.88
C GLU A 244 2.86 -2.09 9.82
N TRP A 245 1.60 -2.48 9.57
CA TRP A 245 1.22 -3.39 8.50
C TRP A 245 1.55 -2.84 7.11
N GLU A 246 1.17 -1.59 6.86
CA GLU A 246 1.36 -0.95 5.55
C GLU A 246 2.84 -0.80 5.22
N ARG A 247 3.67 -0.27 6.14
CA ARG A 247 5.12 -0.11 5.95
C ARG A 247 5.85 -1.44 5.74
N THR A 248 5.36 -2.50 6.36
CA THR A 248 5.95 -3.83 6.24
C THR A 248 5.56 -4.51 4.95
N CYS A 249 4.26 -4.57 4.61
CA CYS A 249 3.76 -5.46 3.57
C CYS A 249 3.61 -4.80 2.19
N LEU A 250 3.30 -3.50 2.10
CA LEU A 250 3.10 -2.82 0.81
C LEU A 250 4.35 -2.89 -0.07
N GLY A 251 5.54 -2.84 0.54
CA GLY A 251 6.82 -3.00 -0.15
C GLY A 251 6.97 -4.33 -0.90
N GLY A 252 6.15 -5.34 -0.62
CA GLY A 252 6.13 -6.62 -1.35
C GLY A 252 5.91 -6.42 -2.85
N CYS A 253 4.90 -5.63 -3.24
CA CYS A 253 4.66 -5.33 -4.66
C CYS A 253 5.87 -4.67 -5.33
N HIS A 254 6.59 -3.81 -4.62
CA HIS A 254 7.80 -3.17 -5.17
C HIS A 254 8.96 -4.15 -5.31
N LEU A 255 9.16 -5.05 -4.34
CA LEU A 255 10.17 -6.11 -4.43
C LEU A 255 9.92 -7.02 -5.63
N GLY A 256 8.67 -7.45 -5.84
CA GLY A 256 8.30 -8.25 -7.00
C GLY A 256 8.51 -7.52 -8.33
N ASN A 257 8.11 -6.25 -8.43
CA ASN A 257 8.33 -5.43 -9.62
C ASN A 257 9.83 -5.26 -9.91
N MET A 258 10.63 -4.94 -8.90
CA MET A 258 12.09 -4.81 -9.04
C MET A 258 12.74 -6.10 -9.52
N GLN A 259 12.33 -7.25 -9.00
CA GLN A 259 12.83 -8.56 -9.43
C GLN A 259 12.53 -8.80 -10.91
N ARG A 260 11.29 -8.56 -11.35
CA ARG A 260 10.90 -8.70 -12.77
C ARG A 260 11.73 -7.80 -13.68
N LEU A 261 11.88 -6.53 -13.34
CA LEU A 261 12.63 -5.56 -14.13
C LEU A 261 14.11 -5.94 -14.23
N LEU A 262 14.71 -6.43 -13.14
CA LEU A 262 16.10 -6.88 -13.12
C LEU A 262 16.30 -8.09 -14.04
N GLU A 263 15.39 -9.06 -14.02
CA GLU A 263 15.43 -10.23 -14.91
C GLU A 263 15.26 -9.84 -16.37
N MET A 264 14.39 -8.87 -16.67
CA MET A 264 14.21 -8.33 -18.02
C MET A 264 15.49 -7.65 -18.51
N ALA A 265 16.13 -6.83 -17.67
CA ALA A 265 17.40 -6.18 -17.99
C ALA A 265 18.53 -7.20 -18.21
N ALA A 266 18.62 -8.23 -17.37
CA ALA A 266 19.59 -9.30 -17.51
C ALA A 266 19.36 -10.11 -18.80
N LYS A 267 18.11 -10.38 -19.16
CA LYS A 267 17.76 -11.03 -20.44
C LYS A 267 18.16 -10.18 -21.63
N LEU A 268 17.89 -8.88 -21.61
CA LEU A 268 18.31 -7.95 -22.65
C LEU A 268 19.83 -7.99 -22.84
N LEU A 269 20.59 -7.89 -21.75
CA LEU A 269 22.05 -7.90 -21.81
C LEU A 269 22.61 -9.18 -22.42
N LYS A 270 22.02 -10.35 -22.12
CA LYS A 270 22.41 -11.64 -22.70
C LYS A 270 22.20 -11.72 -24.22
N THR A 271 21.23 -11.01 -24.78
CA THR A 271 20.96 -11.02 -26.23
C THR A 271 21.83 -10.05 -27.01
N ARG A 272 22.63 -9.23 -26.34
CA ARG A 272 23.48 -8.19 -26.94
C ARG A 272 24.93 -8.65 -27.14
N SER A 273 25.14 -9.58 -28.07
CA SER A 273 26.47 -10.08 -28.42
C SER A 273 27.41 -9.06 -29.13
N ALA A 274 26.82 -7.92 -29.58
CA ALA A 274 27.57 -6.87 -30.30
C ALA A 274 28.14 -5.76 -29.41
N LEU A 275 27.89 -5.80 -28.07
CA LEU A 275 28.51 -4.86 -27.15
C LEU A 275 29.99 -5.10 -27.01
N GLY A 276 30.75 -4.01 -26.91
CA GLY A 276 32.17 -4.10 -26.53
C GLY A 276 32.31 -4.78 -25.16
N GLN A 277 33.36 -5.52 -24.92
CA GLN A 277 33.59 -6.27 -23.68
C GLN A 277 33.52 -5.38 -22.45
N SER A 278 34.00 -4.14 -22.51
CA SER A 278 33.97 -3.17 -21.42
C SER A 278 32.55 -2.69 -21.09
N GLU A 279 31.70 -2.44 -22.10
CA GLU A 279 30.32 -2.03 -21.91
C GLU A 279 29.45 -3.16 -21.30
N GLN A 280 29.68 -4.38 -21.80
CA GLN A 280 29.02 -5.56 -21.26
C GLN A 280 29.38 -5.80 -19.79
N GLN A 281 30.66 -5.64 -19.44
CA GLN A 281 31.15 -5.77 -18.08
C GLN A 281 30.56 -4.69 -17.17
N ALA A 282 30.57 -3.42 -17.58
CA ALA A 282 30.02 -2.31 -16.80
C ALA A 282 28.51 -2.52 -16.50
N SER A 283 27.74 -2.91 -17.52
CA SER A 283 26.31 -3.21 -17.37
C SER A 283 26.09 -4.42 -16.46
N SER A 284 26.89 -5.47 -16.56
CA SER A 284 26.82 -6.66 -15.71
C SER A 284 27.10 -6.33 -14.25
N PHE A 285 28.09 -5.49 -13.98
CA PHE A 285 28.41 -5.03 -12.63
C PHE A 285 27.28 -4.21 -12.03
N GLN A 286 26.67 -3.31 -12.82
CA GLN A 286 25.51 -2.55 -12.38
C GLN A 286 24.33 -3.46 -12.00
N LEU A 287 24.00 -4.47 -12.80
CA LEU A 287 22.94 -5.42 -12.48
C LEU A 287 23.26 -6.26 -11.23
N ALA A 288 24.53 -6.66 -11.07
CA ALA A 288 24.98 -7.39 -9.88
C ALA A 288 24.84 -6.55 -8.60
N GLU A 289 25.21 -5.27 -8.62
CA GLU A 289 25.00 -4.35 -7.50
C GLU A 289 23.52 -4.18 -7.17
N LEU A 290 22.65 -4.04 -8.19
CA LEU A 290 21.21 -3.95 -8.00
C LEU A 290 20.63 -5.23 -7.38
N GLN A 291 21.11 -6.41 -7.79
CA GLN A 291 20.70 -7.69 -7.18
C GLN A 291 21.06 -7.74 -5.70
N VAL A 292 22.29 -7.37 -5.32
CA VAL A 292 22.71 -7.35 -3.90
C VAL A 292 21.83 -6.41 -3.09
N ARG A 293 21.53 -5.21 -3.60
CA ARG A 293 20.67 -4.24 -2.91
C ARG A 293 19.24 -4.73 -2.81
N LEU A 294 18.71 -5.41 -3.83
CA LEU A 294 17.38 -5.98 -3.81
C LEU A 294 17.24 -7.06 -2.73
N GLU A 295 18.22 -7.96 -2.63
CA GLU A 295 18.22 -8.98 -1.58
C GLU A 295 18.32 -8.35 -0.18
N ALA A 296 19.14 -7.34 0.00
CA ALA A 296 19.23 -6.63 1.28
C ALA A 296 17.89 -5.97 1.68
N ALA A 297 17.21 -5.31 0.73
CA ALA A 297 15.90 -4.70 0.98
C ALA A 297 14.80 -5.75 1.26
N ARG A 298 14.85 -6.89 0.54
CA ARG A 298 13.95 -8.04 0.77
C ARG A 298 14.11 -8.59 2.18
N LEU A 299 15.33 -8.80 2.63
CA LEU A 299 15.62 -9.32 3.97
C LEU A 299 15.15 -8.35 5.07
N LEU A 300 15.26 -7.03 4.88
CA LEU A 300 14.70 -6.05 5.83
C LEU A 300 13.17 -6.19 5.93
N ALA A 301 12.47 -6.32 4.80
CA ALA A 301 11.03 -6.49 4.78
C ALA A 301 10.59 -7.82 5.42
N TYR A 302 11.28 -8.92 5.10
CA TYR A 302 11.00 -10.23 5.68
C TYR A 302 11.25 -10.26 7.20
N ALA A 303 12.31 -9.60 7.67
CA ALA A 303 12.61 -9.50 9.09
C ALA A 303 11.53 -8.73 9.86
N ALA A 304 11.02 -7.61 9.28
CA ALA A 304 9.91 -6.86 9.86
C ALA A 304 8.63 -7.71 9.93
N ALA A 305 8.25 -8.34 8.82
CA ALA A 305 7.07 -9.19 8.73
C ALA A 305 7.15 -10.39 9.68
N TRP A 306 8.30 -11.08 9.74
CA TRP A 306 8.51 -12.16 10.68
C TRP A 306 8.36 -11.71 12.13
N LYS A 307 8.88 -10.54 12.49
CA LYS A 307 8.75 -9.99 13.84
C LYS A 307 7.27 -9.75 14.20
N MET A 308 6.47 -9.27 13.24
CA MET A 308 5.02 -9.10 13.40
C MET A 308 4.30 -10.44 13.60
N THR A 309 4.69 -11.52 12.89
CA THR A 309 4.08 -12.84 13.08
C THR A 309 4.32 -13.41 14.48
N GLN A 310 5.36 -12.92 15.18
CA GLN A 310 5.64 -13.29 16.58
C GLN A 310 4.86 -12.44 17.61
N GLY A 311 3.91 -11.60 17.15
CA GLY A 311 3.15 -10.68 18.01
C GLY A 311 4.01 -9.59 18.65
N ARG A 312 5.18 -9.28 18.08
CA ARG A 312 6.15 -8.32 18.64
C ARG A 312 6.03 -7.00 17.91
N ASN A 313 6.18 -5.88 18.65
CA ASN A 313 6.25 -4.55 18.05
C ASN A 313 7.40 -4.48 17.03
N ALA A 314 7.07 -4.15 15.77
CA ALA A 314 8.00 -4.07 14.66
C ALA A 314 8.10 -2.65 14.06
N ALA A 315 7.64 -1.61 14.75
CA ALA A 315 7.55 -0.25 14.22
C ALA A 315 8.89 0.27 13.65
N LYS A 316 10.01 0.00 14.33
CA LYS A 316 11.35 0.36 13.83
C LYS A 316 11.72 -0.45 12.59
N GLU A 317 11.54 -1.77 12.64
CA GLU A 317 11.87 -2.66 11.53
C GLU A 317 10.98 -2.40 10.31
N ALA A 318 9.69 -2.11 10.51
CA ALA A 318 8.76 -1.69 9.46
C ALA A 318 9.22 -0.38 8.79
N ALA A 319 9.68 0.60 9.58
CA ALA A 319 10.25 1.83 9.05
C ALA A 319 11.57 1.60 8.28
N MET A 320 12.43 0.71 8.76
CA MET A 320 13.67 0.31 8.05
C MET A 320 13.35 -0.40 6.73
N ALA A 321 12.39 -1.31 6.73
CA ALA A 321 11.92 -2.01 5.54
C ALA A 321 11.36 -1.03 4.51
N LYS A 322 10.43 -0.17 4.93
CA LYS A 322 9.81 0.85 4.05
C LYS A 322 10.87 1.78 3.44
N LEU A 323 11.78 2.31 4.25
CA LEU A 323 12.84 3.19 3.79
C LEU A 323 13.74 2.47 2.77
N GLY A 324 14.24 1.28 3.12
CA GLY A 324 15.13 0.50 2.27
C GLY A 324 14.50 0.11 0.94
N VAL A 325 13.26 -0.39 0.96
CA VAL A 325 12.54 -0.80 -0.25
C VAL A 325 12.19 0.40 -1.13
N SER A 326 11.63 1.50 -0.57
CA SER A 326 11.16 2.62 -1.39
C SER A 326 12.31 3.41 -2.03
N GLU A 327 13.41 3.65 -1.32
CA GLU A 327 14.58 4.33 -1.89
C GLU A 327 15.29 3.48 -2.95
N LEU A 328 15.33 2.16 -2.73
CA LEU A 328 15.85 1.26 -3.75
C LEU A 328 14.93 1.22 -4.97
N TYR A 329 13.61 1.13 -4.79
CA TYR A 329 12.65 1.07 -5.88
C TYR A 329 12.80 2.27 -6.81
N LYS A 330 12.84 3.48 -6.28
CA LYS A 330 13.08 4.71 -7.03
C LYS A 330 14.43 4.68 -7.78
N THR A 331 15.50 4.25 -7.11
CA THR A 331 16.85 4.24 -7.70
C THR A 331 17.00 3.15 -8.77
N MET A 332 16.46 1.97 -8.50
CA MET A 332 16.62 0.78 -9.36
C MET A 332 15.79 0.92 -10.64
N THR A 333 14.53 1.37 -10.55
CA THR A 333 13.69 1.58 -11.73
C THR A 333 14.30 2.61 -12.68
N LEU A 334 14.85 3.72 -12.16
CA LEU A 334 15.56 4.72 -12.95
C LEU A 334 16.80 4.11 -13.66
N LYS A 335 17.60 3.34 -12.92
CA LYS A 335 18.82 2.73 -13.51
C LYS A 335 18.48 1.71 -14.59
N ILE A 336 17.45 0.88 -14.38
CA ILE A 336 17.03 -0.12 -15.36
C ILE A 336 16.41 0.55 -16.59
N GLU A 337 15.56 1.55 -16.42
CA GLU A 337 14.99 2.31 -17.52
C GLU A 337 16.10 3.00 -18.36
N THR A 338 17.07 3.63 -17.69
CA THR A 338 18.23 4.24 -18.34
C THR A 338 19.05 3.19 -19.12
N LEU A 339 19.22 1.99 -18.58
CA LEU A 339 19.89 0.89 -19.27
C LEU A 339 19.15 0.48 -20.55
N PHE A 340 17.82 0.32 -20.51
CA PHE A 340 17.03 0.01 -21.69
C PHE A 340 17.19 1.10 -22.75
N ARG A 341 17.10 2.38 -22.38
CA ARG A 341 17.29 3.52 -23.32
C ARG A 341 18.69 3.59 -23.91
N SER A 342 19.73 3.32 -23.12
CA SER A 342 21.11 3.32 -23.62
C SER A 342 21.33 2.29 -24.73
N PHE A 343 20.52 1.24 -24.74
CA PHE A 343 20.50 0.22 -25.79
C PHE A 343 19.50 0.49 -26.91
N GLY A 344 18.87 1.65 -26.92
CA GLY A 344 17.89 2.05 -27.93
C GLY A 344 16.52 1.38 -27.78
N TYR A 345 16.22 0.80 -26.60
CA TYR A 345 14.89 0.24 -26.31
C TYR A 345 14.04 1.22 -25.51
N ASN A 346 12.81 1.38 -25.93
CA ASN A 346 11.76 1.95 -25.09
C ASN A 346 10.97 0.77 -24.52
N GLU A 347 11.24 0.41 -23.24
CA GLU A 347 10.53 -0.66 -22.55
C GLU A 347 9.39 -0.05 -21.70
N PRO A 348 8.12 -0.20 -22.11
CA PRO A 348 7.00 0.48 -21.47
C PRO A 348 6.83 0.12 -19.99
N ASP A 349 7.14 -1.12 -19.59
CA ASP A 349 7.04 -1.56 -18.20
C ASP A 349 8.11 -0.88 -17.33
N ALA A 350 9.34 -0.72 -17.83
CA ALA A 350 10.41 -0.04 -17.12
C ALA A 350 10.12 1.47 -16.97
N GLU A 351 9.66 2.12 -18.04
CA GLU A 351 9.30 3.54 -18.06
C GLU A 351 8.15 3.81 -17.08
N ARG A 352 7.08 3.04 -17.13
CA ARG A 352 5.95 3.17 -16.22
C ARG A 352 6.36 2.92 -14.78
N SER A 353 7.13 1.87 -14.51
CA SER A 353 7.62 1.55 -13.17
C SER A 353 8.52 2.64 -12.60
N GLN A 354 9.30 3.33 -13.42
CA GLN A 354 10.12 4.47 -12.99
C GLN A 354 9.23 5.64 -12.53
N ARG A 355 8.14 5.96 -13.24
CA ARG A 355 7.18 6.98 -12.80
C ARG A 355 6.42 6.55 -11.53
N ASP A 356 6.00 5.29 -11.46
CA ASP A 356 5.27 4.73 -10.33
C ASP A 356 6.10 4.74 -9.04
N ALA A 357 7.41 4.53 -9.16
CA ALA A 357 8.33 4.50 -8.02
C ALA A 357 8.50 5.85 -7.32
N LEU A 358 8.23 6.98 -8.00
CA LEU A 358 8.43 8.33 -7.43
C LEU A 358 7.64 8.54 -6.13
N SER A 359 6.39 8.09 -6.10
CA SER A 359 5.52 8.26 -4.94
C SER A 359 5.84 7.29 -3.78
N SER A 360 6.62 6.24 -4.03
CA SER A 360 6.95 5.23 -3.00
C SER A 360 7.71 5.81 -1.81
N THR A 361 8.46 6.90 -1.99
CA THR A 361 9.16 7.61 -0.92
C THR A 361 8.29 8.58 -0.14
N VAL A 362 7.00 8.74 -0.50
CA VAL A 362 6.06 9.71 0.08
C VAL A 362 4.96 9.03 0.89
N TYR A 363 4.18 8.13 0.29
CA TYR A 363 3.08 7.46 1.00
C TYR A 363 3.57 6.56 2.13
N SER A 364 2.69 6.17 3.03
CA SER A 364 2.98 5.43 4.28
C SER A 364 3.99 6.15 5.19
N GLY A 365 4.11 7.47 5.04
CA GLY A 365 5.10 8.35 5.66
C GLY A 365 6.37 8.49 4.82
N THR A 366 6.83 9.74 4.66
CA THR A 366 8.01 10.06 3.83
C THR A 366 9.28 9.37 4.30
N SER A 367 10.33 9.36 3.46
CA SER A 367 11.65 8.84 3.84
C SER A 367 12.18 9.51 5.10
N GLU A 368 11.92 10.82 5.30
CA GLU A 368 12.27 11.58 6.50
C GLU A 368 11.51 11.06 7.73
N MET A 369 10.20 10.81 7.60
CA MET A 369 9.42 10.22 8.69
C MET A 369 9.91 8.83 9.07
N GLN A 370 10.32 8.00 8.11
CA GLN A 370 10.93 6.70 8.43
C GLN A 370 12.23 6.88 9.21
N LYS A 371 13.09 7.83 8.81
CA LYS A 371 14.34 8.14 9.55
C LYS A 371 14.06 8.61 10.98
N THR A 372 13.02 9.43 11.19
CA THR A 372 12.58 9.86 12.53
C THR A 372 12.15 8.65 13.37
N ILE A 373 11.32 7.75 12.84
CA ILE A 373 10.85 6.56 13.56
C ILE A 373 12.03 5.63 13.91
N ILE A 374 12.97 5.46 12.98
CA ILE A 374 14.17 4.65 13.21
C ILE A 374 15.02 5.27 14.32
N ALA A 375 15.29 6.58 14.26
CA ALA A 375 16.08 7.30 15.27
C ALA A 375 15.44 7.21 16.66
N GLN A 376 14.13 7.42 16.77
CA GLN A 376 13.39 7.22 18.02
C GLN A 376 13.50 5.78 18.53
N GLY A 377 13.44 4.79 17.63
CA GLY A 377 13.64 3.37 17.97
C GLY A 377 15.08 3.01 18.38
N MET A 378 16.03 3.92 18.19
CA MET A 378 17.42 3.83 18.66
C MET A 378 17.65 4.61 19.97
N GLY A 379 16.64 5.35 20.44
CA GLY A 379 16.73 6.20 21.64
C GLY A 379 17.31 7.59 21.38
N LEU A 380 17.29 8.07 20.13
CA LEU A 380 17.77 9.39 19.70
C LEU A 380 16.63 10.40 19.59
#